data_e0c8478de67e52ccc86cd755a023d83a
#
_entry.id   e0c8478de67e52ccc86cd755a023d83a
#
_cell.length_a   1.000
_cell.length_b   1.000
_cell.length_c   1.000
_cell.angle_alpha   90.00
_cell.angle_beta   90.00
_cell.angle_gamma   90.00
#
_symmetry.space_group_name_H-M   'P 1'
#
loop_
_entity.id
_entity.type
_entity.pdbx_description
1 polymer ?
#
loop_
_entity_poly.entity_id
_entity_poly.type
_entity_poly.pdbx_seq_one_letter_code
_entity_poly.pdbx_strand_id
1 'polypeptide(L)'
;MITTTVKPVITEEEFTVAIEKAVADKGEDYVYSVPNAARKSCVYVYGGQPSCLIGQALANMGLPLDSRWDDLSSSGASAVLRLFFDTPDTVIHAATRAQNAQDRRETWGEALKEYKLALKDEI
;
A
#
# COMPACT_ATOMS: atom_id res chain seq x y z
N MET A 1 -21.18 -1.37 28.63
CA MET A 1 -21.25 -1.09 27.20
C MET A 1 -20.03 -1.67 26.49
N ILE A 2 -20.24 -2.33 25.38
CA ILE A 2 -19.16 -2.92 24.63
C ILE A 2 -18.74 -1.95 23.53
N THR A 3 -17.47 -1.63 23.52
CA THR A 3 -16.92 -0.84 22.45
C THR A 3 -16.35 -1.78 21.40
N THR A 4 -16.92 -1.78 20.23
CA THR A 4 -16.44 -2.61 19.15
C THR A 4 -15.57 -1.77 18.24
N THR A 5 -14.32 -2.20 18.08
CA THR A 5 -13.44 -1.55 17.14
C THR A 5 -13.76 -2.09 15.76
N VAL A 6 -14.25 -1.23 14.88
CA VAL A 6 -14.56 -1.61 13.52
C VAL A 6 -13.39 -1.20 12.64
N LYS A 7 -12.84 -2.14 11.90
CA LYS A 7 -11.78 -1.84 10.96
C LYS A 7 -12.32 -1.02 9.81
N PRO A 8 -11.58 -0.01 9.34
CA PRO A 8 -12.01 0.72 8.15
C PRO A 8 -12.15 -0.23 6.96
N VAL A 9 -13.21 -0.05 6.20
CA VAL A 9 -13.47 -0.87 5.02
C VAL A 9 -12.74 -0.29 3.82
N ILE A 10 -12.04 -1.14 3.08
CA ILE A 10 -11.39 -0.77 1.84
C ILE A 10 -12.13 -1.48 0.71
N THR A 11 -12.60 -0.73 -0.28
CA THR A 11 -13.21 -1.32 -1.47
C THR A 11 -12.18 -1.36 -2.59
N GLU A 12 -12.41 -2.26 -3.55
CA GLU A 12 -11.54 -2.36 -4.71
C GLU A 12 -11.47 -1.03 -5.46
N GLU A 13 -12.63 -0.38 -5.65
CA GLU A 13 -12.69 0.88 -6.37
C GLU A 13 -11.88 1.97 -5.68
N GLU A 14 -12.06 2.11 -4.37
CA GLU A 14 -11.36 3.13 -3.61
C GLU A 14 -9.85 2.91 -3.61
N PHE A 15 -9.44 1.67 -3.41
CA PHE A 15 -8.01 1.38 -3.37
C PHE A 15 -7.37 1.57 -4.74
N THR A 16 -8.07 1.17 -5.80
CA THR A 16 -7.56 1.34 -7.15
C THR A 16 -7.36 2.82 -7.48
N VAL A 17 -8.34 3.66 -7.16
CA VAL A 17 -8.21 5.10 -7.37
C VAL A 17 -7.04 5.65 -6.55
N ALA A 18 -6.89 5.21 -5.32
CA ALA A 18 -5.84 5.69 -4.42
C ALA A 18 -4.44 5.32 -4.92
N ILE A 19 -4.27 4.09 -5.41
CA ILE A 19 -2.96 3.66 -5.91
C ILE A 19 -2.66 4.31 -7.26
N GLU A 20 -3.66 4.51 -8.10
CA GLU A 20 -3.47 5.25 -9.36
C GLU A 20 -3.02 6.68 -9.10
N LYS A 21 -3.63 7.33 -8.10
CA LYS A 21 -3.22 8.68 -7.73
C LYS A 21 -1.78 8.71 -7.22
N ALA A 22 -1.40 7.74 -6.43
CA ALA A 22 -0.04 7.65 -5.91
C ALA A 22 0.97 7.59 -7.06
N VAL A 23 0.68 6.77 -8.06
CA VAL A 23 1.55 6.64 -9.23
C VAL A 23 1.57 7.94 -10.05
N ALA A 24 0.41 8.55 -10.24
CA ALA A 24 0.32 9.81 -10.99
C ALA A 24 1.10 10.94 -10.30
N ASP A 25 1.03 11.00 -8.98
CA ASP A 25 1.69 12.07 -8.21
C ASP A 25 3.21 11.95 -8.29
N LYS A 26 3.75 10.75 -8.33
CA LYS A 26 5.19 10.54 -8.39
C LYS A 26 5.70 10.35 -9.83
N GLY A 27 4.83 9.93 -10.71
CA GLY A 27 5.19 9.63 -12.09
C GLY A 27 5.39 8.14 -12.31
N GLU A 28 5.02 7.66 -13.48
CA GLU A 28 5.10 6.24 -13.81
C GLU A 28 6.53 5.69 -13.80
N ASP A 29 7.50 6.56 -14.02
CA ASP A 29 8.91 6.15 -14.06
C ASP A 29 9.57 6.19 -12.69
N TYR A 30 8.83 6.57 -11.66
CA TYR A 30 9.39 6.68 -10.32
C TYR A 30 9.80 5.31 -9.79
N VAL A 31 11.01 5.23 -9.25
CA VAL A 31 11.51 4.02 -8.60
C VAL A 31 11.69 4.34 -7.12
N TYR A 32 11.01 3.58 -6.29
CA TYR A 32 11.06 3.81 -4.85
C TYR A 32 12.43 3.43 -4.28
N SER A 33 12.94 4.28 -3.42
CA SER A 33 14.18 4.04 -2.70
C SER A 33 13.86 4.06 -1.22
N VAL A 34 14.24 2.99 -0.52
CA VAL A 34 14.02 2.91 0.92
C VAL A 34 14.85 4.00 1.61
N PRO A 35 14.27 4.74 2.58
CA PRO A 35 15.04 5.76 3.29
C PRO A 35 16.30 5.20 3.95
N ASN A 36 17.34 6.03 4.00
CA ASN A 36 18.67 5.61 4.44
C ASN A 36 18.73 4.81 5.72
N ALA A 37 17.97 5.20 6.71
CA ALA A 37 18.01 4.53 8.01
C ALA A 37 17.20 3.24 8.04
N ALA A 38 16.41 2.97 7.00
CA ALA A 38 15.53 1.83 7.00
C ALA A 38 16.20 0.63 6.37
N ARG A 39 15.99 -0.54 6.97
CA ARG A 39 16.50 -1.80 6.44
C ARG A 39 15.39 -2.66 5.87
N LYS A 40 14.21 -2.08 5.71
CA LYS A 40 13.01 -2.78 5.31
C LYS A 40 12.72 -2.51 3.85
N SER A 41 12.10 -3.47 3.18
CA SER A 41 11.80 -3.31 1.77
C SER A 41 10.65 -2.35 1.51
N CYS A 42 9.78 -2.15 2.49
CA CYS A 42 8.68 -1.20 2.36
C CYS A 42 8.53 -0.41 3.64
N VAL A 43 8.61 0.91 3.53
CA VAL A 43 8.38 1.80 4.66
C VAL A 43 7.10 2.56 4.36
N TYR A 44 6.04 2.31 5.13
CA TYR A 44 4.74 2.92 4.87
C TYR A 44 4.74 4.40 5.19
N VAL A 45 5.37 4.76 6.30
CA VAL A 45 5.44 6.15 6.75
C VAL A 45 6.87 6.43 7.19
N TYR A 46 7.42 7.54 6.76
CA TYR A 46 8.75 7.97 7.16
C TYR A 46 8.73 9.48 7.42
N GLY A 47 9.15 9.85 8.63
CA GLY A 47 9.15 11.26 8.99
C GLY A 47 7.76 11.90 8.97
N GLY A 48 6.72 11.12 9.30
CA GLY A 48 5.35 11.62 9.31
C GLY A 48 4.70 11.72 7.94
N GLN A 49 5.38 11.25 6.89
CA GLN A 49 4.88 11.33 5.52
C GLN A 49 4.74 9.94 4.93
N PRO A 50 3.76 9.73 4.03
CA PRO A 50 3.66 8.45 3.34
C PRO A 50 4.90 8.20 2.49
N SER A 51 5.40 6.99 2.49
CA SER A 51 6.67 6.68 1.84
C SER A 51 6.53 5.72 0.67
N CYS A 52 6.24 4.43 0.92
CA CYS A 52 6.14 3.47 -0.17
C CYS A 52 4.78 3.57 -0.90
N LEU A 53 4.66 2.82 -1.99
CA LEU A 53 3.45 2.87 -2.82
C LEU A 53 2.18 2.59 -2.02
N ILE A 54 2.18 1.53 -1.22
CA ILE A 54 1.00 1.19 -0.42
C ILE A 54 0.73 2.26 0.65
N GLY A 55 1.78 2.80 1.26
CA GLY A 55 1.64 3.91 2.21
C GLY A 55 1.02 5.13 1.55
N GLN A 56 1.46 5.46 0.35
CA GLN A 56 0.88 6.57 -0.41
C GLN A 56 -0.59 6.32 -0.73
N ALA A 57 -0.93 5.09 -1.15
CA ALA A 57 -2.31 4.75 -1.46
C ALA A 57 -3.21 4.89 -0.23
N LEU A 58 -2.78 4.38 0.91
CA LEU A 58 -3.56 4.48 2.14
C LEU A 58 -3.73 5.94 2.57
N ALA A 59 -2.68 6.75 2.43
CA ALA A 59 -2.78 8.18 2.72
C ALA A 59 -3.77 8.88 1.80
N ASN A 60 -3.79 8.50 0.52
CA ASN A 60 -4.73 9.07 -0.45
C ASN A 60 -6.19 8.74 -0.12
N MET A 61 -6.41 7.69 0.63
CA MET A 61 -7.74 7.32 1.09
C MET A 61 -8.17 8.09 2.35
N GLY A 62 -7.30 8.97 2.84
CA GLY A 62 -7.58 9.76 4.02
C GLY A 62 -7.40 9.03 5.33
N LEU A 63 -6.71 7.90 5.32
CA LEU A 63 -6.48 7.13 6.53
C LEU A 63 -5.35 7.76 7.35
N PRO A 64 -5.48 7.79 8.69
CA PRO A 64 -4.50 8.47 9.51
C PRO A 64 -3.14 7.76 9.47
N LEU A 65 -2.09 8.57 9.38
CA LEU A 65 -0.71 8.08 9.41
C LEU A 65 -0.14 8.40 10.77
N ASP A 66 -0.11 7.43 11.65
CA ASP A 66 0.39 7.65 13.00
C ASP A 66 1.59 6.73 13.30
N SER A 67 2.09 6.79 14.52
CA SER A 67 3.30 6.07 14.90
C SER A 67 3.22 4.55 14.75
N ARG A 68 2.02 4.01 14.66
CA ARG A 68 1.87 2.55 14.46
C ARG A 68 2.45 2.12 13.13
N TRP A 69 2.46 3.01 12.14
CA TRP A 69 2.96 2.69 10.81
C TRP A 69 4.47 2.46 10.81
N ASP A 70 5.18 3.09 11.74
CA ASP A 70 6.62 2.86 11.87
C ASP A 70 6.91 1.42 12.25
N ASP A 71 6.10 0.87 13.16
CA ASP A 71 6.25 -0.51 13.60
C ASP A 71 5.87 -1.51 12.51
N LEU A 72 5.03 -1.09 11.57
CA LEU A 72 4.53 -1.96 10.53
C LEU A 72 5.43 -2.00 9.29
N SER A 73 6.48 -1.19 9.26
CA SER A 73 7.32 -1.07 8.07
C SER A 73 7.99 -2.36 7.63
N SER A 74 8.12 -3.35 8.52
CA SER A 74 8.68 -4.64 8.14
C SER A 74 7.60 -5.64 7.72
N SER A 75 6.35 -5.27 7.82
CA SER A 75 5.24 -6.16 7.49
C SER A 75 4.87 -6.02 6.01
N GLY A 76 4.50 -7.13 5.40
CA GLY A 76 4.03 -7.10 4.02
C GLY A 76 2.66 -6.47 3.91
N ALA A 77 2.31 -6.04 2.68
CA ALA A 77 1.02 -5.41 2.43
C ALA A 77 -0.14 -6.30 2.85
N SER A 78 -0.04 -7.62 2.63
CA SER A 78 -1.12 -8.52 3.01
C SER A 78 -1.39 -8.51 4.51
N ALA A 79 -0.34 -8.47 5.33
CA ALA A 79 -0.50 -8.43 6.78
C ALA A 79 -1.17 -7.13 7.21
N VAL A 80 -0.72 -6.00 6.67
CA VAL A 80 -1.28 -4.69 7.02
C VAL A 80 -2.75 -4.62 6.63
N LEU A 81 -3.06 -5.02 5.41
CA LEU A 81 -4.43 -4.91 4.90
C LEU A 81 -5.40 -5.87 5.57
N ARG A 82 -4.92 -7.01 6.07
CA ARG A 82 -5.79 -7.95 6.80
C ARG A 82 -5.98 -7.56 8.25
N LEU A 83 -4.91 -7.09 8.90
CA LEU A 83 -4.95 -6.86 10.34
C LEU A 83 -5.62 -5.55 10.73
N PHE A 84 -5.44 -4.53 9.91
CA PHE A 84 -5.89 -3.18 10.28
C PHE A 84 -7.05 -2.67 9.45
N PHE A 85 -7.44 -3.38 8.41
CA PHE A 85 -8.52 -2.98 7.53
C PHE A 85 -9.37 -4.18 7.15
N ASP A 86 -10.61 -3.89 6.77
CA ASP A 86 -11.49 -4.90 6.18
C ASP A 86 -11.35 -4.76 4.66
N THR A 87 -10.53 -5.63 4.08
CA THR A 87 -10.10 -5.51 2.69
C THR A 87 -10.47 -6.77 1.90
N PRO A 88 -11.02 -6.64 0.68
CA PRO A 88 -11.29 -7.80 -0.16
C PRO A 88 -10.00 -8.56 -0.48
N ASP A 89 -10.09 -9.88 -0.55
CA ASP A 89 -8.92 -10.71 -0.88
C ASP A 89 -8.30 -10.36 -2.22
N THR A 90 -9.12 -9.96 -3.19
CA THR A 90 -8.63 -9.53 -4.50
C THR A 90 -7.71 -8.34 -4.39
N VAL A 91 -8.08 -7.37 -3.56
CA VAL A 91 -7.27 -6.17 -3.33
C VAL A 91 -5.98 -6.53 -2.59
N ILE A 92 -6.09 -7.40 -1.58
CA ILE A 92 -4.91 -7.84 -0.82
C ILE A 92 -3.89 -8.50 -1.75
N HIS A 93 -4.37 -9.40 -2.62
CA HIS A 93 -3.50 -10.07 -3.58
C HIS A 93 -2.86 -9.07 -4.55
N ALA A 94 -3.68 -8.18 -5.10
CA ALA A 94 -3.18 -7.20 -6.06
C ALA A 94 -2.20 -6.22 -5.44
N ALA A 95 -2.48 -5.75 -4.23
CA ALA A 95 -1.57 -4.85 -3.51
C ALA A 95 -0.25 -5.53 -3.20
N THR A 96 -0.29 -6.82 -2.85
CA THR A 96 0.92 -7.59 -2.59
C THR A 96 1.78 -7.69 -3.84
N ARG A 97 1.16 -7.91 -5.00
CA ARG A 97 1.89 -7.95 -6.27
C ARG A 97 2.53 -6.60 -6.58
N ALA A 98 1.81 -5.50 -6.34
CA ALA A 98 2.35 -4.17 -6.56
C ALA A 98 3.53 -3.89 -5.62
N GLN A 99 3.40 -4.25 -4.35
CA GLN A 99 4.48 -4.05 -3.39
C GLN A 99 5.71 -4.86 -3.78
N ASN A 100 5.52 -6.10 -4.22
CA ASN A 100 6.65 -6.93 -4.64
C ASN A 100 7.38 -6.33 -5.85
N ALA A 101 6.63 -5.77 -6.80
CA ALA A 101 7.24 -5.11 -7.95
C ALA A 101 8.07 -3.91 -7.51
N GLN A 102 7.53 -3.08 -6.62
CA GLN A 102 8.26 -1.95 -6.07
C GLN A 102 9.54 -2.40 -5.35
N ASP A 103 9.44 -3.46 -4.57
CA ASP A 103 10.57 -3.97 -3.79
C ASP A 103 11.67 -4.53 -4.68
N ARG A 104 11.33 -4.96 -5.90
CA ARG A 104 12.31 -5.40 -6.89
C ARG A 104 12.90 -4.24 -7.67
N ARG A 105 12.60 -3.00 -7.28
CA ARG A 105 13.08 -1.77 -7.90
C ARG A 105 12.51 -1.53 -9.29
N GLU A 106 11.31 -2.05 -9.54
CA GLU A 106 10.57 -1.72 -10.74
C GLU A 106 9.92 -0.35 -10.55
N THR A 107 9.56 0.28 -11.66
CA THR A 107 8.90 1.58 -11.59
C THR A 107 7.51 1.43 -10.97
N TRP A 108 6.99 2.54 -10.42
CA TRP A 108 5.63 2.53 -9.89
C TRP A 108 4.59 2.31 -10.98
N GLY A 109 4.90 2.71 -12.22
CA GLY A 109 4.03 2.38 -13.36
C GLY A 109 3.93 0.88 -13.58
N GLU A 110 5.06 0.18 -13.48
CA GLU A 110 5.06 -1.29 -13.57
C GLU A 110 4.35 -1.92 -12.39
N ALA A 111 4.54 -1.36 -11.19
CA ALA A 111 3.85 -1.86 -10.00
C ALA A 111 2.34 -1.74 -10.16
N LEU A 112 1.86 -0.62 -10.70
CA LEU A 112 0.44 -0.42 -10.97
C LEU A 112 -0.07 -1.43 -12.00
N LYS A 113 0.74 -1.70 -13.02
CA LYS A 113 0.39 -2.70 -14.02
C LYS A 113 0.21 -4.07 -13.39
N GLU A 114 1.13 -4.46 -12.50
CA GLU A 114 1.03 -5.73 -11.77
C GLU A 114 -0.23 -5.78 -10.92
N TYR A 115 -0.55 -4.66 -10.27
CA TYR A 115 -1.76 -4.55 -9.48
C TYR A 115 -3.00 -4.84 -10.34
N LYS A 116 -3.09 -4.18 -11.49
CA LYS A 116 -4.25 -4.33 -12.37
C LYS A 116 -4.35 -5.73 -12.96
N LEU A 117 -3.21 -6.32 -13.31
CA LEU A 117 -3.18 -7.69 -13.83
C LEU A 117 -3.64 -8.69 -12.76
N ALA A 118 -3.23 -8.48 -11.52
CA ALA A 118 -3.62 -9.37 -10.42
C ALA A 118 -5.13 -9.32 -10.19
N LEU A 119 -5.75 -8.15 -10.33
CA LEU A 119 -7.19 -8.02 -10.21
C LEU A 119 -7.93 -8.82 -11.28
N LYS A 120 -7.36 -8.89 -12.50
CA LYS A 120 -7.97 -9.62 -13.60
C LYS A 120 -7.72 -11.11 -13.52
N ASP A 121 -6.60 -11.51 -12.93
CA ASP A 121 -6.21 -12.92 -12.83
C ASP A 121 -6.94 -13.66 -11.74
N GLU A 122 -7.79 -12.98 -11.04
CA GLU A 122 -8.56 -13.61 -10.00
C GLU A 122 -9.52 -14.63 -10.61
N ILE A 123 -9.48 -15.81 -10.09
CA ILE A 123 -10.30 -16.91 -10.55
C ILE A 123 -11.18 -17.41 -9.43
#